data_9307addf17b8aaf8b300aa75cba77f4d
#
_entry.id   9307addf17b8aaf8b300aa75cba77f4d
#
_cell.length_a   1.000
_cell.length_b   1.000
_cell.length_c   1.000
_cell.angle_alpha   90.00
_cell.angle_beta   90.00
_cell.angle_gamma   90.00
#
_symmetry.space_group_name_H-M   'P 1'
#
loop_
_entity.id
_entity.type
_entity.pdbx_description
1 polymer ?
#
loop_
_entity_poly.entity_id
_entity_poly.type
_entity_poly.pdbx_seq_one_letter_code
_entity_poly.pdbx_strand_id
1 'polypeptide(L)'
;MKNIEPKLIELFKTGYCTPQIAQIAKKLKEPSTTIHYNIKRLEKEGKIKAYSAIFDYKKIDEGHCTYILVNLIQEKYGNPEEVAKMIAKDSKVESVDICTGDWELVLKVRTKDQDEFYNLVKNVISREGIIKIKSLTSLKQIKTEFVEL
;
A
#
# COMPACT_ATOMS: atom_id res chain seq x y z
N MET A 1 -29.18 9.64 -8.45
CA MET A 1 -28.50 8.95 -7.35
C MET A 1 -27.11 9.58 -7.15
N LYS A 2 -26.70 9.78 -5.90
CA LYS A 2 -25.40 10.41 -5.60
C LYS A 2 -24.28 9.43 -5.92
N ASN A 3 -23.30 9.84 -6.74
CA ASN A 3 -22.11 9.01 -6.98
C ASN A 3 -21.17 9.04 -5.75
N ILE A 4 -21.06 7.91 -5.06
CA ILE A 4 -20.20 7.74 -3.87
C ILE A 4 -18.99 6.85 -4.16
N GLU A 5 -18.81 6.40 -5.41
CA GLU A 5 -17.75 5.46 -5.80
C GLU A 5 -16.34 5.90 -5.39
N PRO A 6 -15.91 7.17 -5.61
CA PRO A 6 -14.58 7.60 -5.18
C PRO A 6 -14.36 7.48 -3.66
N LYS A 7 -15.41 7.73 -2.87
CA LYS A 7 -15.35 7.61 -1.40
C LYS A 7 -15.27 6.16 -0.95
N LEU A 8 -15.98 5.25 -1.65
CA LEU A 8 -15.90 3.81 -1.37
C LEU A 8 -14.51 3.25 -1.69
N ILE A 9 -13.94 3.64 -2.83
CA ILE A 9 -12.59 3.23 -3.22
C ILE A 9 -11.60 3.63 -2.13
N GLU A 10 -11.64 4.88 -1.68
CA GLU A 10 -10.76 5.37 -0.61
C GLU A 10 -10.93 4.59 0.71
N LEU A 11 -12.15 4.35 1.15
CA LEU A 11 -12.42 3.57 2.34
C LEU A 11 -11.89 2.13 2.21
N PHE A 12 -12.09 1.48 1.07
CA PHE A 12 -11.63 0.11 0.86
C PHE A 12 -10.10 -0.01 0.78
N LYS A 13 -9.43 1.03 0.30
CA LYS A 13 -7.96 1.11 0.32
C LYS A 13 -7.41 1.27 1.74
N THR A 14 -8.13 1.97 2.60
CA THR A 14 -7.67 2.35 3.94
C THR A 14 -8.14 1.43 5.07
N GLY A 15 -8.65 0.23 4.73
CA GLY A 15 -8.92 -0.82 5.71
C GLY A 15 -10.39 -0.99 6.11
N TYR A 16 -11.34 -0.33 5.43
CA TYR A 16 -12.77 -0.48 5.67
C TYR A 16 -13.40 -1.57 4.80
N CYS A 17 -12.73 -2.72 4.72
CA CYS A 17 -13.26 -3.93 4.10
C CYS A 17 -13.66 -4.95 5.16
N THR A 18 -14.56 -5.86 4.80
CA THR A 18 -14.93 -6.99 5.64
C THR A 18 -14.72 -8.31 4.91
N PRO A 19 -14.29 -9.39 5.59
CA PRO A 19 -14.20 -10.70 4.97
C PRO A 19 -15.60 -11.24 4.60
N GLN A 20 -15.66 -11.96 3.50
CA GLN A 20 -16.89 -12.57 2.98
C GLN A 20 -17.15 -13.90 3.70
N ILE A 21 -17.68 -13.83 4.92
CA ILE A 21 -17.88 -14.99 5.82
C ILE A 21 -18.61 -16.15 5.14
N ALA A 22 -19.73 -15.88 4.45
CA ALA A 22 -20.52 -16.92 3.80
C ALA A 22 -19.76 -17.65 2.69
N GLN A 23 -18.97 -16.94 1.90
CA GLN A 23 -18.14 -17.54 0.85
C GLN A 23 -16.99 -18.37 1.43
N ILE A 24 -16.35 -17.88 2.48
CA ILE A 24 -15.29 -18.61 3.20
C ILE A 24 -15.87 -19.91 3.80
N ALA A 25 -17.01 -19.83 4.47
CA ALA A 25 -17.71 -20.98 5.04
C ALA A 25 -17.99 -22.05 3.99
N LYS A 26 -18.51 -21.65 2.82
CA LYS A 26 -18.76 -22.55 1.70
C LYS A 26 -17.47 -23.19 1.17
N LYS A 27 -16.41 -22.40 1.03
CA LYS A 27 -15.11 -22.89 0.51
C LYS A 27 -14.43 -23.87 1.46
N LEU A 28 -14.47 -23.60 2.77
CA LEU A 28 -13.87 -24.45 3.81
C LEU A 28 -14.80 -25.58 4.28
N LYS A 29 -16.08 -25.56 3.86
CA LYS A 29 -17.13 -26.50 4.32
C LYS A 29 -17.32 -26.47 5.84
N GLU A 30 -17.27 -25.28 6.41
CA GLU A 30 -17.42 -25.03 7.85
C GLU A 30 -18.60 -24.10 8.13
N PRO A 31 -19.23 -24.17 9.32
CA PRO A 31 -20.29 -23.25 9.69
C PRO A 31 -19.82 -21.79 9.71
N SER A 32 -20.68 -20.87 9.29
CA SER A 32 -20.39 -19.42 9.31
C SER A 32 -20.02 -18.91 10.71
N THR A 33 -20.61 -19.46 11.75
CA THR A 33 -20.31 -19.15 13.15
C THR A 33 -18.86 -19.52 13.52
N THR A 34 -18.40 -20.68 13.06
CA THR A 34 -17.01 -21.13 13.24
C THR A 34 -16.04 -20.19 12.53
N ILE A 35 -16.36 -19.80 11.29
CA ILE A 35 -15.54 -18.86 10.52
C ILE A 35 -15.46 -17.51 11.23
N HIS A 36 -16.61 -16.96 11.62
CA HIS A 36 -16.68 -15.67 12.32
C HIS A 36 -15.85 -15.67 13.61
N TYR A 37 -16.01 -16.69 14.44
CA TYR A 37 -15.26 -16.83 15.69
C TYR A 37 -13.74 -16.86 15.45
N ASN A 38 -13.28 -17.64 14.48
CA ASN A 38 -11.85 -17.75 14.17
C ASN A 38 -11.27 -16.43 13.59
N ILE A 39 -12.02 -15.74 12.74
CA ILE A 39 -11.60 -14.42 12.21
C ILE A 39 -11.47 -13.42 13.37
N LYS A 40 -12.46 -13.34 14.27
CA LYS A 40 -12.39 -12.47 15.46
C LYS A 40 -11.21 -12.79 16.36
N ARG A 41 -10.87 -14.07 16.49
CA ARG A 41 -9.66 -14.47 17.22
C ARG A 41 -8.39 -13.99 16.55
N LEU A 42 -8.26 -14.12 15.22
CA LEU A 42 -7.10 -13.63 14.47
C LEU A 42 -6.93 -12.11 14.57
N GLU A 43 -8.04 -11.36 14.55
CA GLU A 43 -8.06 -9.91 14.78
C GLU A 43 -7.60 -9.57 16.21
N LYS A 44 -8.16 -10.23 17.22
CA LYS A 44 -7.83 -10.02 18.63
C LYS A 44 -6.36 -10.34 18.96
N GLU A 45 -5.82 -11.40 18.36
CA GLU A 45 -4.43 -11.80 18.52
C GLU A 45 -3.47 -10.93 17.69
N GLY A 46 -3.95 -9.94 16.93
CA GLY A 46 -3.16 -9.06 16.10
C GLY A 46 -2.53 -9.72 14.88
N LYS A 47 -2.95 -10.94 14.53
CA LYS A 47 -2.51 -11.65 13.32
C LYS A 47 -3.07 -11.01 12.05
N ILE A 48 -4.26 -10.42 12.14
CA ILE A 48 -4.86 -9.58 11.10
C ILE A 48 -4.81 -8.14 11.61
N LYS A 49 -4.13 -7.27 10.88
CA LYS A 49 -4.01 -5.84 11.19
C LYS A 49 -5.07 -5.01 10.47
N ALA A 50 -5.40 -5.35 9.24
CA ALA A 50 -6.35 -4.62 8.41
C ALA A 50 -6.85 -5.50 7.26
N TYR A 51 -7.95 -5.05 6.63
CA TYR A 51 -8.46 -5.60 5.37
C TYR A 51 -8.45 -4.52 4.32
N SER A 52 -8.05 -4.85 3.11
CA SER A 52 -8.05 -3.92 1.99
C SER A 52 -8.50 -4.63 0.71
N ALA A 53 -9.18 -3.90 -0.17
CA ALA A 53 -9.49 -4.40 -1.49
C ALA A 53 -8.30 -4.18 -2.43
N ILE A 54 -8.10 -5.12 -3.35
CA ILE A 54 -7.18 -4.98 -4.47
C ILE A 54 -7.99 -4.57 -5.68
N PHE A 55 -7.59 -3.45 -6.30
CA PHE A 55 -8.29 -2.87 -7.43
C PHE A 55 -7.60 -3.18 -8.76
N ASP A 56 -8.34 -3.10 -9.85
CA ASP A 56 -7.75 -2.81 -11.15
C ASP A 56 -7.39 -1.32 -11.18
N TYR A 57 -6.15 -1.02 -10.83
CA TYR A 57 -5.68 0.33 -10.62
C TYR A 57 -5.74 1.21 -11.88
N LYS A 58 -5.73 0.61 -13.07
CA LYS A 58 -5.94 1.36 -14.32
C LYS A 58 -7.36 1.91 -14.44
N LYS A 59 -8.34 1.19 -13.87
CA LYS A 59 -9.74 1.61 -13.89
C LYS A 59 -10.11 2.64 -12.84
N ILE A 60 -9.21 2.91 -11.90
CA ILE A 60 -9.40 3.93 -10.86
C ILE A 60 -8.37 5.07 -10.96
N ASP A 61 -7.82 5.30 -12.16
CA ASP A 61 -6.83 6.35 -12.44
C ASP A 61 -5.56 6.31 -11.56
N GLU A 62 -5.11 5.10 -11.20
CA GLU A 62 -3.89 4.87 -10.42
C GLU A 62 -2.97 3.81 -11.07
N GLY A 63 -3.02 3.71 -12.39
CA GLY A 63 -2.34 2.66 -13.14
C GLY A 63 -0.83 2.82 -13.26
N HIS A 64 -0.27 4.01 -12.96
CA HIS A 64 1.17 4.25 -13.00
C HIS A 64 1.81 3.84 -11.67
N CYS A 65 2.40 2.66 -11.63
CA CYS A 65 3.06 2.10 -10.45
C CYS A 65 4.57 2.25 -10.55
N THR A 66 5.21 2.82 -9.54
CA THR A 66 6.66 2.99 -9.48
C THR A 66 7.19 2.56 -8.12
N TYR A 67 8.28 1.79 -8.14
CA TYR A 67 9.11 1.52 -6.96
C TYR A 67 10.20 2.57 -6.88
N ILE A 68 10.39 3.14 -5.69
CA ILE A 68 11.42 4.15 -5.44
C ILE A 68 12.35 3.64 -4.36
N LEU A 69 13.62 3.53 -4.70
CA LEU A 69 14.70 3.25 -3.76
C LEU A 69 15.25 4.57 -3.27
N VAL A 70 15.43 4.73 -1.97
CA VAL A 70 15.83 5.99 -1.34
C VAL A 70 17.09 5.80 -0.50
N ASN A 71 18.10 6.64 -0.75
CA ASN A 71 19.22 6.82 0.16
C ASN A 71 19.01 8.04 1.04
N LEU A 72 19.33 7.87 2.31
CA LEU A 72 19.27 8.93 3.32
C LEU A 72 20.64 9.58 3.52
N ILE A 73 20.63 10.81 4.03
CA ILE A 73 21.86 11.44 4.52
C ILE A 73 22.35 10.72 5.77
N GLN A 74 23.65 10.83 6.06
CA GLN A 74 24.30 10.10 7.15
C GLN A 74 23.63 10.37 8.52
N GLU A 75 23.19 11.59 8.76
CA GLU A 75 22.51 12.00 10.00
C GLU A 75 21.15 11.31 10.20
N LYS A 76 20.58 10.75 9.16
CA LYS A 76 19.29 10.03 9.21
C LYS A 76 19.43 8.50 9.23
N TYR A 77 20.64 7.94 9.12
CA TYR A 77 20.86 6.49 9.16
C TYR A 77 20.43 5.86 10.47
N GLY A 78 20.58 6.56 11.58
CA GLY A 78 20.18 6.07 12.91
C GLY A 78 18.68 6.15 13.19
N ASN A 79 17.91 6.88 12.37
CA ASN A 79 16.46 7.05 12.53
C ASN A 79 15.74 7.16 11.17
N PRO A 80 15.81 6.12 10.32
CA PRO A 80 15.14 6.14 9.03
C PRO A 80 13.60 6.19 9.16
N GLU A 81 13.05 5.80 10.30
CA GLU A 81 11.61 5.81 10.58
C GLU A 81 11.00 7.21 10.49
N GLU A 82 11.74 8.24 10.86
CA GLU A 82 11.27 9.63 10.78
C GLU A 82 10.96 10.02 9.34
N VAL A 83 11.90 9.76 8.42
CA VAL A 83 11.74 10.04 6.99
C VAL A 83 10.65 9.13 6.39
N ALA A 84 10.66 7.84 6.72
CA ALA A 84 9.67 6.88 6.26
C ALA A 84 8.25 7.29 6.66
N LYS A 85 8.02 7.68 7.92
CA LYS A 85 6.71 8.13 8.40
C LYS A 85 6.25 9.43 7.75
N MET A 86 7.17 10.33 7.42
CA MET A 86 6.85 11.56 6.70
C MET A 86 6.36 11.26 5.29
N ILE A 87 7.07 10.38 4.56
CA ILE A 87 6.72 9.97 3.20
C ILE A 87 5.39 9.20 3.19
N ALA A 88 5.18 8.31 4.15
CA ALA A 88 3.99 7.46 4.26
C ALA A 88 2.67 8.23 4.47
N LYS A 89 2.72 9.53 4.77
CA LYS A 89 1.52 10.38 4.90
C LYS A 89 0.86 10.70 3.57
N ASP A 90 1.59 10.60 2.47
CA ASP A 90 1.04 10.87 1.14
C ASP A 90 0.17 9.72 0.67
N SER A 91 -1.04 10.01 0.22
CA SER A 91 -2.02 9.01 -0.23
C SER A 91 -1.61 8.25 -1.49
N LYS A 92 -0.62 8.75 -2.24
CA LYS A 92 -0.06 8.08 -3.42
C LYS A 92 1.01 7.05 -3.05
N VAL A 93 1.47 7.06 -1.81
CA VAL A 93 2.42 6.07 -1.29
C VAL A 93 1.66 4.85 -0.79
N GLU A 94 1.76 3.74 -1.54
CA GLU A 94 1.09 2.48 -1.20
C GLU A 94 1.80 1.74 -0.07
N SER A 95 3.15 1.70 -0.11
CA SER A 95 3.97 1.10 0.96
C SER A 95 5.30 1.81 1.14
N VAL A 96 5.84 1.70 2.35
CA VAL A 96 7.18 2.15 2.73
C VAL A 96 7.82 1.07 3.56
N ASP A 97 8.95 0.56 3.12
CA ASP A 97 9.75 -0.42 3.86
C ASP A 97 11.12 0.17 4.18
N ILE A 98 11.62 -0.09 5.39
CA ILE A 98 12.99 0.15 5.79
C ILE A 98 13.77 -1.11 5.48
N CYS A 99 14.83 -0.99 4.70
CA CYS A 99 15.56 -2.11 4.14
C CYS A 99 17.03 -2.12 4.58
N THR A 100 17.62 -3.30 4.47
CA THR A 100 19.08 -3.49 4.57
C THR A 100 19.72 -3.29 3.19
N GLY A 101 21.02 -2.96 3.16
CA GLY A 101 21.80 -2.82 1.91
C GLY A 101 22.03 -1.36 1.54
N ASP A 102 22.21 -1.10 0.25
CA ASP A 102 22.63 0.21 -0.27
C ASP A 102 21.52 1.27 -0.29
N TRP A 103 20.29 0.87 0.02
CA TRP A 103 19.10 1.73 -0.02
C TRP A 103 18.32 1.55 1.28
N GLU A 104 18.19 2.60 2.06
CA GLU A 104 17.55 2.55 3.37
C GLU A 104 16.04 2.40 3.29
N LEU A 105 15.39 2.97 2.24
CA LEU A 105 13.95 2.85 2.06
C LEU A 105 13.60 2.30 0.68
N VAL A 106 12.55 1.51 0.64
CA VAL A 106 11.88 1.09 -0.59
C VAL A 106 10.42 1.52 -0.51
N LEU A 107 9.99 2.28 -1.50
CA LEU A 107 8.63 2.77 -1.61
C LEU A 107 7.94 2.11 -2.78
N LYS A 108 6.63 1.89 -2.66
CA LYS A 108 5.74 1.61 -3.78
C LYS A 108 4.74 2.74 -3.87
N VAL A 109 4.68 3.39 -5.02
CA VAL A 109 3.79 4.53 -5.24
C VAL A 109 2.88 4.27 -6.44
N ARG A 110 1.67 4.82 -6.36
CA ARG A 110 0.70 4.77 -7.45
C ARG A 110 0.24 6.16 -7.79
N THR A 111 0.31 6.47 -9.07
CA THR A 111 -0.12 7.74 -9.63
C THR A 111 -0.97 7.49 -10.87
N LYS A 112 -1.69 8.51 -11.29
CA LYS A 112 -2.48 8.46 -12.51
C LYS A 112 -1.60 8.30 -13.74
N ASP A 113 -0.55 9.12 -13.79
CA ASP A 113 0.36 9.24 -14.92
C ASP A 113 1.76 9.69 -14.47
N GLN A 114 2.63 9.91 -15.43
CA GLN A 114 4.01 10.35 -15.19
C GLN A 114 4.08 11.78 -14.64
N ASP A 115 3.15 12.66 -15.00
CA ASP A 115 3.14 14.04 -14.51
C ASP A 115 2.80 14.09 -13.02
N GLU A 116 1.82 13.31 -12.57
CA GLU A 116 1.51 13.16 -11.15
C GLU A 116 2.68 12.52 -10.39
N PHE A 117 3.36 11.54 -10.98
CA PHE A 117 4.58 10.95 -10.41
C PHE A 117 5.70 11.99 -10.27
N TYR A 118 5.94 12.83 -11.29
CA TYR A 118 6.91 13.90 -11.20
C TYR A 118 6.60 14.87 -10.05
N ASN A 119 5.33 15.25 -9.89
CA ASN A 119 4.91 16.11 -8.79
C ASN A 119 5.11 15.45 -7.42
N LEU A 120 4.86 14.14 -7.30
CA LEU A 120 5.13 13.38 -6.09
C LEU A 120 6.62 13.40 -5.73
N VAL A 121 7.50 13.14 -6.70
CA VAL A 121 8.95 13.19 -6.49
C VAL A 121 9.38 14.58 -6.04
N LYS A 122 8.92 15.61 -6.73
CA LYS A 122 9.27 17.00 -6.43
C LYS A 122 8.80 17.46 -5.05
N ASN A 123 7.58 17.12 -4.66
CA ASN A 123 6.94 17.70 -3.48
C ASN A 123 7.06 16.83 -2.22
N VAL A 124 7.22 15.53 -2.38
CA VAL A 124 7.21 14.55 -1.27
C VAL A 124 8.56 13.87 -1.10
N ILE A 125 9.12 13.36 -2.17
CA ILE A 125 10.33 12.53 -2.12
C ILE A 125 11.60 13.38 -2.09
N SER A 126 11.66 14.50 -2.81
CA SER A 126 12.82 15.41 -2.84
C SER A 126 12.85 16.34 -1.62
N ARG A 127 12.83 15.75 -0.42
CA ARG A 127 12.84 16.49 0.84
C ARG A 127 14.18 16.38 1.57
N GLU A 128 14.33 17.22 2.60
CA GLU A 128 15.46 17.17 3.50
C GLU A 128 15.64 15.75 4.09
N GLY A 129 16.89 15.31 4.13
CA GLY A 129 17.23 13.96 4.61
C GLY A 129 17.41 12.90 3.54
N ILE A 130 17.08 13.21 2.26
CA ILE A 130 17.25 12.30 1.12
C ILE A 130 18.40 12.78 0.25
N ILE A 131 19.39 11.90 0.00
CA ILE A 131 20.53 12.19 -0.89
C ILE A 131 20.19 11.83 -2.33
N LYS A 132 19.63 10.63 -2.53
CA LYS A 132 19.47 10.02 -3.84
C LYS A 132 18.23 9.15 -3.88
N ILE A 133 17.59 9.12 -5.04
CA ILE A 133 16.54 8.17 -5.35
C ILE A 133 16.85 7.41 -6.64
N LYS A 134 16.31 6.20 -6.75
CA LYS A 134 16.25 5.42 -7.98
C LYS A 134 14.82 4.95 -8.19
N SER A 135 14.26 5.23 -9.35
CA SER A 135 12.89 4.86 -9.71
C SER A 135 12.88 3.67 -10.67
N LEU A 136 11.98 2.74 -10.42
CA LEU A 136 11.72 1.56 -11.26
C LEU A 136 10.23 1.54 -11.58
N THR A 137 9.86 1.96 -12.78
CA THR A 137 8.45 1.94 -13.21
C THR A 137 8.04 0.52 -13.58
N SER A 138 6.96 0.05 -12.98
CA SER A 138 6.37 -1.26 -13.28
C SER A 138 5.63 -1.20 -14.61
N LEU A 139 6.02 -2.03 -15.56
CA LEU A 139 5.33 -2.14 -16.85
C LEU A 139 4.05 -2.98 -16.73
N LYS A 140 4.09 -4.02 -15.92
CA LYS A 140 2.95 -4.91 -15.67
C LYS A 140 3.11 -5.59 -14.32
N GLN A 141 2.08 -5.56 -13.49
CA GLN A 141 2.00 -6.30 -12.25
C GLN A 141 1.24 -7.60 -12.48
N ILE A 142 1.85 -8.72 -12.14
CA ILE A 142 1.27 -10.06 -12.33
C ILE A 142 0.63 -10.55 -11.03
N LYS A 143 1.22 -10.20 -9.90
CA LYS A 143 0.78 -10.62 -8.57
C LYS A 143 1.00 -9.50 -7.56
N THR A 144 0.09 -9.32 -6.61
CA THR A 144 0.24 -8.39 -5.50
C THR A 144 -0.43 -8.95 -4.25
N GLU A 145 0.17 -8.77 -3.08
CA GLU A 145 -0.39 -9.22 -1.79
C GLU A 145 -0.95 -10.66 -1.85
N PHE A 146 -0.18 -11.58 -2.44
CA PHE A 146 -0.53 -12.99 -2.68
C PHE A 146 -1.67 -13.24 -3.69
N VAL A 147 -2.21 -12.21 -4.32
CA VAL A 147 -3.30 -12.31 -5.31
C VAL A 147 -2.73 -12.23 -6.73
N GLU A 148 -3.07 -13.20 -7.58
CA GLU A 148 -2.81 -13.15 -9.02
C GLU A 148 -3.77 -12.16 -9.68
N LEU A 149 -3.23 -11.32 -10.60
CA LEU A 149 -3.95 -10.22 -11.24
C LEU A 149 -4.25 -10.51 -12.71
#